data_ad3160683f6e38256ecd06792ee059c0
#
_entry.id   ad3160683f6e38256ecd06792ee059c0
#
_cell.length_a   1.000
_cell.length_b   1.000
_cell.length_c   1.000
_cell.angle_alpha   90.00
_cell.angle_beta   90.00
_cell.angle_gamma   90.00
#
_symmetry.space_group_name_H-M   'P 1'
#
loop_
_entity.id
_entity.type
_entity.pdbx_description
1 polymer ?
#
loop_
_entity_poly.entity_id
_entity_poly.type
_entity_poly.pdbx_seq_one_letter_code
_entity_poly.pdbx_strand_id
1 'polypeptide(L)'
;MRKIRFVAVAAMVAALAVSCKSQEEKETAFKAEVKAIIDGYNTVAGEIYADSTLTDEQKNEKIAPLYEEANKKYIDLNKVAFDKNKSNRIAVMALQNMFPELTNQEVIDYAAELADSLQLNENVVKMVEAAQKGLLTEEGKMFTDFTIEDSDGKT
;
A
#
# COMPACT_ATOMS: atom_id res chain seq x y z
N MET A 1 20.99 -17.17 28.62
CA MET A 1 20.37 -15.90 28.19
C MET A 1 21.10 -15.43 26.93
N ARG A 2 20.55 -15.77 25.76
CA ARG A 2 21.04 -15.28 24.45
C ARG A 2 20.54 -13.85 24.28
N LYS A 3 21.43 -12.88 24.26
CA LYS A 3 21.12 -11.48 23.98
C LYS A 3 20.67 -11.40 22.52
N ILE A 4 19.39 -11.18 22.29
CA ILE A 4 18.85 -10.81 20.98
C ILE A 4 19.52 -9.47 20.61
N ARG A 5 20.46 -9.53 19.70
CA ARG A 5 21.04 -8.32 19.10
C ARG A 5 19.99 -7.75 18.17
N PHE A 6 19.37 -6.66 18.61
CA PHE A 6 18.63 -5.79 17.70
C PHE A 6 19.59 -5.37 16.59
N VAL A 7 19.45 -6.00 15.44
CA VAL A 7 20.04 -5.49 14.21
C VAL A 7 19.21 -4.28 13.85
N ALA A 8 19.71 -3.11 14.25
CA ALA A 8 19.19 -1.87 13.72
C ALA A 8 19.37 -1.93 12.19
N VAL A 9 18.30 -2.20 11.47
CA VAL A 9 18.24 -1.99 10.04
C VAL A 9 18.34 -0.48 9.85
N ALA A 10 19.56 0.01 9.76
CA ALA A 10 19.84 1.35 9.33
C ALA A 10 19.28 1.47 7.91
N ALA A 11 18.11 2.09 7.77
CA ALA A 11 17.62 2.52 6.50
C ALA A 11 18.63 3.54 5.96
N MET A 12 19.57 3.08 5.14
CA MET A 12 20.32 3.95 4.25
C MET A 12 19.29 4.54 3.29
N VAL A 13 18.83 5.72 3.61
CA VAL A 13 18.29 6.64 2.61
C VAL A 13 19.50 6.97 1.73
N ALA A 14 19.76 6.14 0.74
CA ALA A 14 20.68 6.47 -0.33
C ALA A 14 20.04 7.69 -1.01
N ALA A 15 20.61 8.87 -0.71
CA ALA A 15 20.33 10.08 -1.48
C ALA A 15 20.62 9.72 -2.94
N LEU A 16 19.55 9.50 -3.69
CA LEU A 16 19.57 9.20 -5.11
C LEU A 16 20.37 10.29 -5.79
N ALA A 17 21.58 9.97 -6.22
CA ALA A 17 22.24 10.69 -7.28
C ALA A 17 21.32 10.59 -8.50
N VAL A 18 20.44 11.58 -8.63
CA VAL A 18 19.50 11.70 -9.74
C VAL A 18 20.29 12.26 -10.91
N SER A 19 20.99 11.38 -11.62
CA SER A 19 21.42 11.72 -12.96
C SER A 19 21.53 10.45 -13.80
N CYS A 20 20.70 10.35 -14.81
CA CYS A 20 20.74 9.41 -15.94
C CYS A 20 20.25 7.98 -15.72
N LYS A 21 19.45 7.66 -14.69
CA LYS A 21 18.76 6.36 -14.66
C LYS A 21 17.58 6.37 -15.62
N SER A 22 17.43 5.29 -16.40
CA SER A 22 16.25 5.06 -17.23
C SER A 22 14.99 4.95 -16.35
N GLN A 23 13.80 5.10 -16.94
CA GLN A 23 12.54 4.92 -16.20
C GLN A 23 12.44 3.50 -15.62
N GLU A 24 12.88 2.49 -16.37
CA GLU A 24 12.90 1.10 -15.92
C GLU A 24 13.81 0.86 -14.71
N GLU A 25 15.00 1.48 -14.70
CA GLU A 25 15.90 1.42 -13.54
C GLU A 25 15.31 2.06 -12.28
N LYS A 26 14.57 3.18 -12.46
CA LYS A 26 13.85 3.83 -11.34
C LYS A 26 12.72 2.96 -10.81
N GLU A 27 11.94 2.35 -11.69
CA GLU A 27 10.87 1.42 -11.31
C GLU A 27 11.43 0.19 -10.58
N THR A 28 12.54 -0.36 -11.07
CA THR A 28 13.23 -1.50 -10.45
C THR A 28 13.76 -1.14 -9.06
N ALA A 29 14.36 0.05 -8.91
CA ALA A 29 14.85 0.53 -7.62
C ALA A 29 13.70 0.71 -6.62
N PHE A 30 12.59 1.33 -7.04
CA PHE A 30 11.42 1.50 -6.20
C PHE A 30 10.83 0.15 -5.73
N LYS A 31 10.69 -0.82 -6.64
CA LYS A 31 10.25 -2.18 -6.29
C LYS A 31 11.18 -2.85 -5.28
N ALA A 32 12.49 -2.66 -5.43
CA ALA A 32 13.47 -3.22 -4.52
C ALA A 32 13.37 -2.60 -3.10
N GLU A 33 13.11 -1.27 -3.01
CA GLU A 33 12.90 -0.60 -1.73
C GLU A 33 11.63 -1.10 -1.02
N VAL A 34 10.52 -1.21 -1.76
CA VAL A 34 9.27 -1.77 -1.25
C VAL A 34 9.48 -3.21 -0.74
N LYS A 35 10.14 -4.04 -1.57
CA LYS A 35 10.45 -5.43 -1.21
C LYS A 35 11.31 -5.53 0.05
N ALA A 36 12.31 -4.66 0.21
CA ALA A 36 13.19 -4.68 1.38
C ALA A 36 12.43 -4.42 2.70
N ILE A 37 11.41 -3.57 2.69
CA ILE A 37 10.56 -3.34 3.87
C ILE A 37 9.77 -4.61 4.21
N ILE A 38 9.14 -5.22 3.20
CA ILE A 38 8.32 -6.43 3.36
C ILE A 38 9.19 -7.61 3.83
N ASP A 39 10.33 -7.84 3.18
CA ASP A 39 11.24 -8.94 3.53
C ASP A 39 11.81 -8.74 4.94
N GLY A 40 12.14 -7.51 5.32
CA GLY A 40 12.62 -7.19 6.66
C GLY A 40 11.61 -7.55 7.75
N TYR A 41 10.35 -7.17 7.56
CA TYR A 41 9.27 -7.55 8.46
C TYR A 41 9.09 -9.08 8.51
N ASN A 42 8.95 -9.72 7.34
CA ASN A 42 8.70 -11.15 7.23
C ASN A 42 9.82 -11.99 7.90
N THR A 43 11.06 -11.55 7.79
CA THR A 43 12.19 -12.23 8.42
C THR A 43 12.06 -12.23 9.94
N VAL A 44 11.83 -11.05 10.54
CA VAL A 44 11.74 -10.93 12.00
C VAL A 44 10.46 -11.58 12.53
N ALA A 45 9.34 -11.41 11.85
CA ALA A 45 8.07 -12.05 12.20
C ALA A 45 8.19 -13.59 12.12
N GLY A 46 8.87 -14.10 11.08
CA GLY A 46 9.13 -15.52 10.91
C GLY A 46 9.97 -16.11 12.05
N GLU A 47 10.99 -15.40 12.52
CA GLU A 47 11.79 -15.81 13.67
C GLU A 47 10.96 -15.88 14.96
N ILE A 48 10.07 -14.91 15.18
CA ILE A 48 9.16 -14.88 16.34
C ILE A 48 8.13 -16.02 16.27
N TYR A 49 7.55 -16.28 15.08
CA TYR A 49 6.60 -17.38 14.92
C TYR A 49 7.25 -18.75 15.12
N ALA A 50 8.51 -18.90 14.72
CA ALA A 50 9.27 -20.16 14.87
C ALA A 50 9.75 -20.41 16.31
N ASP A 51 9.72 -19.41 17.20
CA ASP A 51 10.14 -19.56 18.59
C ASP A 51 9.12 -20.39 19.38
N SER A 52 9.46 -21.65 19.63
CA SER A 52 8.63 -22.58 20.39
C SER A 52 8.57 -22.28 21.90
N THR A 53 9.35 -21.34 22.39
CA THR A 53 9.35 -20.93 23.81
C THR A 53 8.32 -19.86 24.11
N LEU A 54 7.72 -19.27 23.08
CA LEU A 54 6.70 -18.23 23.18
C LEU A 54 5.29 -18.82 22.99
N THR A 55 4.34 -18.33 23.78
CA THR A 55 2.92 -18.58 23.52
C THR A 55 2.45 -17.73 22.31
N ASP A 56 1.31 -18.10 21.73
CA ASP A 56 0.74 -17.36 20.60
C ASP A 56 0.41 -15.90 20.97
N GLU A 57 -0.04 -15.66 22.20
CA GLU A 57 -0.29 -14.32 22.72
C GLU A 57 1.00 -13.49 22.79
N GLN A 58 2.08 -14.07 23.33
CA GLN A 58 3.39 -13.41 23.38
C GLN A 58 3.97 -13.15 21.98
N LYS A 59 3.73 -14.04 21.02
CA LYS A 59 4.11 -13.82 19.62
C LYS A 59 3.36 -12.62 19.04
N ASN A 60 2.05 -12.58 19.20
CA ASN A 60 1.22 -11.49 18.70
C ASN A 60 1.61 -10.14 19.30
N GLU A 61 1.85 -10.08 20.62
CA GLU A 61 2.32 -8.86 21.29
C GLU A 61 3.66 -8.35 20.73
N LYS A 62 4.55 -9.24 20.32
CA LYS A 62 5.84 -8.86 19.72
C LYS A 62 5.73 -8.47 18.25
N ILE A 63 4.82 -9.08 17.52
CA ILE A 63 4.65 -8.86 16.08
C ILE A 63 3.87 -7.57 15.79
N ALA A 64 2.86 -7.24 16.61
CA ALA A 64 2.02 -6.08 16.38
C ALA A 64 2.83 -4.76 16.19
N PRO A 65 3.76 -4.37 17.09
CA PRO A 65 4.54 -3.14 16.90
C PRO A 65 5.49 -3.22 15.70
N LEU A 66 5.97 -4.40 15.33
CA LEU A 66 6.81 -4.58 14.13
C LEU A 66 6.01 -4.38 12.85
N TYR A 67 4.77 -4.87 12.84
CA TYR A 67 3.85 -4.65 11.73
C TYR A 67 3.54 -3.16 11.57
N GLU A 68 3.18 -2.46 12.65
CA GLU A 68 2.88 -1.02 12.62
C GLU A 68 4.07 -0.20 12.10
N GLU A 69 5.30 -0.52 12.56
CA GLU A 69 6.50 0.15 12.10
C GLU A 69 6.77 -0.12 10.61
N ALA A 70 6.63 -1.37 10.18
CA ALA A 70 6.83 -1.75 8.79
C ALA A 70 5.78 -1.13 7.88
N ASN A 71 4.51 -1.15 8.29
CA ASN A 71 3.40 -0.55 7.55
C ASN A 71 3.59 0.97 7.40
N LYS A 72 3.96 1.64 8.50
CA LYS A 72 4.27 3.07 8.44
C LYS A 72 5.38 3.37 7.42
N LYS A 73 6.50 2.63 7.45
CA LYS A 73 7.60 2.79 6.49
C LYS A 73 7.15 2.54 5.06
N TYR A 74 6.32 1.51 4.88
CA TYR A 74 5.75 1.15 3.58
C TYR A 74 4.88 2.29 3.01
N ILE A 75 3.97 2.82 3.81
CA ILE A 75 3.10 3.92 3.39
C ILE A 75 3.90 5.20 3.14
N ASP A 76 4.83 5.56 4.03
CA ASP A 76 5.67 6.76 3.88
C ASP A 76 6.52 6.68 2.59
N LEU A 77 7.12 5.52 2.28
CA LEU A 77 7.86 5.30 1.04
C LEU A 77 6.97 5.51 -0.20
N ASN A 78 5.78 4.93 -0.19
CA ASN A 78 4.85 5.02 -1.32
C ASN A 78 4.33 6.46 -1.51
N LYS A 79 4.02 7.20 -0.43
CA LYS A 79 3.64 8.62 -0.50
C LYS A 79 4.75 9.47 -1.14
N VAL A 80 5.99 9.30 -0.68
CA VAL A 80 7.14 10.02 -1.25
C VAL A 80 7.38 9.65 -2.72
N ALA A 81 7.22 8.37 -3.06
CA ALA A 81 7.36 7.91 -4.44
C ALA A 81 6.26 8.47 -5.34
N PHE A 82 5.01 8.50 -4.87
CA PHE A 82 3.89 9.11 -5.56
C PHE A 82 4.15 10.59 -5.85
N ASP A 83 4.47 11.37 -4.82
CA ASP A 83 4.65 12.82 -4.93
C ASP A 83 5.74 13.21 -5.92
N LYS A 84 6.83 12.44 -5.96
CA LYS A 84 7.95 12.67 -6.87
C LYS A 84 7.71 12.21 -8.31
N ASN A 85 6.67 11.42 -8.56
CA ASN A 85 6.52 10.70 -9.82
C ASN A 85 5.11 10.82 -10.45
N LYS A 86 4.35 11.87 -10.15
CA LYS A 86 2.95 12.07 -10.61
C LYS A 86 2.75 11.98 -12.13
N SER A 87 3.84 12.05 -12.92
CA SER A 87 3.82 11.97 -14.38
C SER A 87 4.36 10.65 -14.95
N ASN A 88 4.62 9.64 -14.10
CA ASN A 88 5.13 8.35 -14.56
C ASN A 88 4.57 7.17 -13.77
N ARG A 89 4.86 5.94 -14.24
CA ARG A 89 4.28 4.69 -13.71
C ARG A 89 4.60 4.41 -12.24
N ILE A 90 5.65 5.01 -11.67
CA ILE A 90 5.98 4.82 -10.25
C ILE A 90 4.85 5.37 -9.37
N ALA A 91 4.23 6.50 -9.73
CA ALA A 91 3.09 7.03 -8.99
C ALA A 91 1.87 6.08 -9.04
N VAL A 92 1.61 5.47 -10.20
CA VAL A 92 0.52 4.46 -10.31
C VAL A 92 0.81 3.26 -9.41
N MET A 93 2.04 2.76 -9.41
CA MET A 93 2.46 1.65 -8.54
C MET A 93 2.36 2.02 -7.05
N ALA A 94 2.78 3.22 -6.70
CA ALA A 94 2.69 3.71 -5.33
C ALA A 94 1.23 3.84 -4.86
N LEU A 95 0.35 4.37 -5.71
CA LEU A 95 -1.08 4.45 -5.43
C LEU A 95 -1.70 3.05 -5.25
N GLN A 96 -1.36 2.09 -6.13
CA GLN A 96 -1.79 0.69 -5.98
C GLN A 96 -1.34 0.08 -4.66
N ASN A 97 -0.10 0.34 -4.26
CA ASN A 97 0.46 -0.16 -3.01
C ASN A 97 -0.26 0.42 -1.77
N MET A 98 -0.66 1.69 -1.82
CA MET A 98 -1.36 2.35 -0.72
C MET A 98 -2.87 2.07 -0.71
N PHE A 99 -3.45 1.64 -1.82
CA PHE A 99 -4.89 1.51 -2.02
C PHE A 99 -5.64 0.83 -0.87
N PRO A 100 -5.14 -0.27 -0.26
CA PRO A 100 -5.84 -0.93 0.86
C PRO A 100 -5.95 -0.09 2.14
N GLU A 101 -5.09 0.90 2.29
CA GLU A 101 -4.98 1.75 3.50
C GLU A 101 -5.63 3.13 3.31
N LEU A 102 -6.03 3.46 2.08
CA LEU A 102 -6.64 4.74 1.75
C LEU A 102 -8.16 4.70 1.91
N THR A 103 -8.73 5.78 2.37
CA THR A 103 -10.18 6.00 2.27
C THR A 103 -10.61 6.15 0.81
N ASN A 104 -11.89 5.90 0.53
CA ASN A 104 -12.44 6.07 -0.81
C ASN A 104 -12.18 7.47 -1.37
N GLN A 105 -12.31 8.51 -0.55
CA GLN A 105 -12.03 9.87 -0.98
C GLN A 105 -10.56 10.10 -1.28
N GLU A 106 -9.65 9.61 -0.43
CA GLU A 106 -8.21 9.72 -0.68
C GLU A 106 -7.78 9.06 -1.98
N VAL A 107 -8.36 7.90 -2.33
CA VAL A 107 -8.08 7.23 -3.63
C VAL A 107 -8.43 8.14 -4.79
N ILE A 108 -9.60 8.80 -4.75
CA ILE A 108 -10.05 9.72 -5.80
C ILE A 108 -9.12 10.93 -5.87
N ASP A 109 -8.76 11.49 -4.71
CA ASP A 109 -7.88 12.67 -4.63
C ASP A 109 -6.48 12.37 -5.18
N TYR A 110 -5.87 11.25 -4.78
CA TYR A 110 -4.59 10.82 -5.33
C TYR A 110 -4.65 10.55 -6.85
N ALA A 111 -5.71 9.90 -7.32
CA ALA A 111 -5.87 9.65 -8.76
C ALA A 111 -5.98 10.95 -9.56
N ALA A 112 -6.66 11.97 -9.03
CA ALA A 112 -6.79 13.28 -9.66
C ALA A 112 -5.47 14.07 -9.75
N GLU A 113 -4.50 13.75 -8.89
CA GLU A 113 -3.17 14.37 -8.92
C GLU A 113 -2.22 13.75 -9.97
N LEU A 114 -2.58 12.61 -10.55
CA LEU A 114 -1.80 12.00 -11.63
C LEU A 114 -1.91 12.82 -12.92
N ALA A 115 -0.87 12.77 -13.75
CA ALA A 115 -0.94 13.33 -15.10
C ALA A 115 -2.09 12.68 -15.90
N ASP A 116 -2.76 13.42 -16.76
CA ASP A 116 -3.98 13.02 -17.49
C ASP A 116 -3.85 11.66 -18.19
N SER A 117 -2.69 11.39 -18.79
CA SER A 117 -2.42 10.12 -19.46
C SER A 117 -2.39 8.93 -18.50
N LEU A 118 -2.06 9.14 -17.22
CA LEU A 118 -2.02 8.12 -16.19
C LEU A 118 -3.37 7.92 -15.51
N GLN A 119 -4.22 8.94 -15.48
CA GLN A 119 -5.60 8.82 -15.00
C GLN A 119 -6.42 7.83 -15.85
N LEU A 120 -6.04 7.68 -17.13
CA LEU A 120 -6.64 6.70 -18.06
C LEU A 120 -6.03 5.29 -17.91
N ASN A 121 -5.07 5.09 -17.03
CA ASN A 121 -4.51 3.76 -16.78
C ASN A 121 -5.58 2.84 -16.20
N GLU A 122 -5.70 1.62 -16.74
CA GLU A 122 -6.74 0.66 -16.36
C GLU A 122 -6.81 0.41 -14.84
N ASN A 123 -5.66 0.32 -14.18
CA ASN A 123 -5.62 0.09 -12.73
C ASN A 123 -6.11 1.33 -11.97
N VAL A 124 -5.77 2.54 -12.41
CA VAL A 124 -6.24 3.79 -11.80
C VAL A 124 -7.75 3.91 -11.95
N VAL A 125 -8.27 3.67 -13.16
CA VAL A 125 -9.72 3.68 -13.43
C VAL A 125 -10.45 2.70 -12.51
N LYS A 126 -9.98 1.45 -12.41
CA LYS A 126 -10.58 0.44 -11.52
C LYS A 126 -10.56 0.85 -10.04
N MET A 127 -9.48 1.45 -9.57
CA MET A 127 -9.40 1.93 -8.19
C MET A 127 -10.38 3.07 -7.93
N VAL A 128 -10.48 4.03 -8.86
CA VAL A 128 -11.43 5.15 -8.76
C VAL A 128 -12.87 4.66 -8.80
N GLU A 129 -13.22 3.74 -9.71
CA GLU A 129 -14.55 3.14 -9.78
C GLU A 129 -14.92 2.41 -8.49
N ALA A 130 -13.97 1.65 -7.92
CA ALA A 130 -14.19 0.96 -6.65
C ALA A 130 -14.41 1.96 -5.50
N ALA A 131 -13.60 3.01 -5.43
CA ALA A 131 -13.73 4.07 -4.44
C ALA A 131 -15.06 4.84 -4.58
N GLN A 132 -15.47 5.18 -5.80
CA GLN A 132 -16.76 5.84 -6.06
C GLN A 132 -17.95 4.97 -5.61
N LYS A 133 -17.90 3.66 -5.90
CA LYS A 133 -18.91 2.72 -5.41
C LYS A 133 -18.90 2.62 -3.88
N GLY A 134 -17.71 2.60 -3.27
CA GLY A 134 -17.57 2.61 -1.81
C GLY A 134 -18.21 3.84 -1.17
N LEU A 135 -18.02 5.03 -1.73
CA LEU A 135 -18.64 6.26 -1.25
C LEU A 135 -20.18 6.22 -1.25
N LEU A 136 -20.79 5.49 -2.19
CA LEU A 136 -22.25 5.33 -2.25
C LEU A 136 -22.80 4.43 -1.15
N THR A 137 -21.97 3.57 -0.58
CA THR A 137 -22.37 2.57 0.43
C THR A 137 -21.83 2.88 1.83
N GLU A 138 -21.19 4.03 2.02
CA GLU A 138 -20.71 4.48 3.33
C GLU A 138 -21.85 4.70 4.32
N GLU A 139 -21.57 4.44 5.60
CA GLU A 139 -22.54 4.62 6.68
C GLU A 139 -23.09 6.05 6.70
N GLY A 140 -24.41 6.18 6.78
CA GLY A 140 -25.11 7.48 6.74
C GLY A 140 -25.49 7.96 5.33
N LYS A 141 -25.13 7.24 4.27
CA LYS A 141 -25.64 7.52 2.91
C LYS A 141 -27.01 6.88 2.71
N MET A 142 -27.86 7.56 1.93
CA MET A 142 -29.16 7.02 1.55
C MET A 142 -28.93 5.78 0.69
N PHE A 143 -29.58 4.67 1.03
CA PHE A 143 -29.52 3.42 0.27
C PHE A 143 -29.87 3.72 -1.20
N THR A 144 -28.99 3.32 -2.11
CA THR A 144 -29.34 3.38 -3.55
C THR A 144 -30.37 2.28 -3.78
N ASP A 145 -31.59 2.67 -4.09
CA ASP A 145 -32.66 1.73 -4.41
C ASP A 145 -32.26 0.91 -5.64
N PHE A 146 -32.31 -0.39 -5.53
CA PHE A 146 -32.02 -1.27 -6.67
C PHE A 146 -33.30 -1.99 -7.05
N THR A 147 -33.61 -1.92 -8.33
CA THR A 147 -34.75 -2.60 -8.90
C THR A 147 -34.34 -4.05 -9.24
N ILE A 148 -34.96 -5.01 -8.60
CA ILE A 148 -34.78 -6.43 -8.97
C ILE A 148 -36.01 -6.80 -9.81
N GLU A 149 -35.75 -7.28 -11.02
CA GLU A 149 -36.79 -7.99 -11.80
C GLU A 149 -37.02 -9.35 -11.17
N ASP A 150 -38.28 -9.70 -10.92
CA ASP A 150 -38.63 -11.05 -10.50
C ASP A 150 -38.47 -12.04 -11.66
N SER A 151 -38.68 -13.33 -11.38
CA SER A 151 -38.59 -14.40 -12.39
C SER A 151 -39.58 -14.23 -13.55
N ASP A 152 -40.55 -13.34 -13.43
CA ASP A 152 -41.59 -13.06 -14.42
C ASP A 152 -41.34 -11.70 -15.15
N GLY A 153 -40.17 -11.07 -14.90
CA GLY A 153 -39.76 -9.81 -15.54
C GLY A 153 -40.54 -8.58 -15.05
N LYS A 154 -41.12 -8.63 -13.84
CA LYS A 154 -41.82 -7.51 -13.22
C LYS A 154 -40.88 -6.82 -12.21
N THR A 155 -40.86 -5.49 -12.24
CA THR A 155 -40.17 -4.62 -11.29
C THR A 155 -41.10 -4.16 -10.19
#